data_53902d17c6a43ccb34cd9e3e7c2f1fcc
#
_entry.id   53902d17c6a43ccb34cd9e3e7c2f1fcc
#
_cell.length_a   1.000
_cell.length_b   1.000
_cell.length_c   1.000
_cell.angle_alpha   90.00
_cell.angle_beta   90.00
_cell.angle_gamma   90.00
#
_symmetry.space_group_name_H-M   'P 1'
#
loop_
_entity.id
_entity.type
_entity.pdbx_description
1 polymer ?
#
loop_
_entity_poly.entity_id
_entity_poly.type
_entity_poly.pdbx_seq_one_letter_code
_entity_poly.pdbx_strand_id
1 'polypeptide(L)'
;MMTLVSTQWLNENLGKIKIIDCSWHMPSTKRSGYKEYLEEHIPGAIFFDLDKNSEPNIDLPHMLPKSSSFQKIASNLGINNEDKIVFYDNSDVFSACRCWFTFAYFGHDLKKLAVLNGGLKKWKLESKIISKTIKPIKKSKYIVNEQKHLVKNMKDILENISNRKFEVIDARSKGRFEGLEPEPRSNLKSGHIENSKNLPFAECLNKTNGTFKSKKI
;
A
#
# COMPACT_ATOMS: atom_id res chain seq x y z
N MET A 1 -1.23 4.55 17.31
CA MET A 1 -1.30 5.53 16.20
C MET A 1 -2.59 5.26 15.44
N MET A 2 -3.26 6.27 14.87
CA MET A 2 -4.41 6.04 13.98
C MET A 2 -3.93 5.48 12.64
N THR A 3 -4.78 4.69 11.96
CA THR A 3 -4.44 4.09 10.65
C THR A 3 -4.14 5.13 9.56
N LEU A 4 -4.75 6.31 9.67
CA LEU A 4 -4.46 7.48 8.83
C LEU A 4 -3.87 8.60 9.69
N VAL A 5 -2.79 9.23 9.22
CA VAL A 5 -2.18 10.40 9.86
C VAL A 5 -2.17 11.58 8.89
N SER A 6 -2.30 12.80 9.42
CA SER A 6 -2.24 14.00 8.61
C SER A 6 -0.80 14.36 8.24
N THR A 7 -0.64 15.14 7.19
CA THR A 7 0.64 15.73 6.80
C THR A 7 1.23 16.61 7.91
N GLN A 8 0.38 17.34 8.63
CA GLN A 8 0.81 18.16 9.77
C GLN A 8 1.38 17.29 10.89
N TRP A 9 0.67 16.22 11.27
CA TRP A 9 1.13 15.31 12.32
C TRP A 9 2.47 14.65 11.94
N LEU A 10 2.63 14.21 10.67
CA LEU A 10 3.89 13.63 10.23
C LEU A 10 5.03 14.64 10.26
N ASN A 11 4.77 15.89 9.84
CA ASN A 11 5.78 16.96 9.86
C ASN A 11 6.31 17.24 11.27
N GLU A 12 5.44 17.21 12.28
CA GLU A 12 5.80 17.38 13.70
C GLU A 12 6.57 16.18 14.29
N ASN A 13 6.51 15.04 13.61
CA ASN A 13 7.15 13.79 14.04
C ASN A 13 8.29 13.33 13.12
N LEU A 14 8.78 14.20 12.22
CA LEU A 14 9.95 13.90 11.40
C LEU A 14 11.16 13.51 12.28
N GLY A 15 11.91 12.51 11.86
CA GLY A 15 13.08 11.99 12.59
C GLY A 15 12.75 11.04 13.76
N LYS A 16 11.49 10.95 14.19
CA LYS A 16 11.04 10.06 15.28
C LYS A 16 10.33 8.79 14.78
N ILE A 17 10.03 8.73 13.50
CA ILE A 17 9.20 7.71 12.87
C ILE A 17 9.91 7.22 11.60
N LYS A 18 9.76 5.95 11.29
CA LYS A 18 10.16 5.41 9.98
C LYS A 18 9.14 5.86 8.94
N ILE A 19 9.61 6.44 7.87
CA ILE A 19 8.78 6.91 6.76
C ILE A 19 9.15 6.08 5.54
N ILE A 20 8.15 5.49 4.88
CA ILE A 20 8.38 4.61 3.74
C ILE A 20 7.65 5.17 2.52
N ASP A 21 8.42 5.48 1.49
CA ASP A 21 7.91 5.79 0.16
C ASP A 21 7.58 4.49 -0.57
N CYS A 22 6.33 4.31 -0.91
CA CYS A 22 5.80 3.12 -1.57
C CYS A 22 5.34 3.43 -3.00
N SER A 23 5.84 4.50 -3.60
CA SER A 23 5.39 4.96 -4.92
C SER A 23 5.61 3.88 -5.98
N TRP A 24 4.52 3.41 -6.56
CA TRP A 24 4.48 2.49 -7.67
C TRP A 24 3.50 2.99 -8.71
N HIS A 25 3.83 2.84 -9.98
CA HIS A 25 3.00 3.34 -11.09
C HIS A 25 2.64 2.22 -12.05
N MET A 26 1.46 2.34 -12.64
CA MET A 26 1.07 1.45 -13.74
C MET A 26 2.09 1.55 -14.89
N PRO A 27 2.51 0.43 -15.50
CA PRO A 27 3.47 0.45 -16.62
C PRO A 27 3.08 1.38 -17.77
N SER A 28 1.78 1.54 -18.01
CA SER A 28 1.24 2.43 -19.06
C SER A 28 1.58 3.91 -18.84
N THR A 29 1.89 4.32 -17.60
CA THR A 29 2.25 5.72 -17.30
C THR A 29 3.70 6.06 -17.65
N LYS A 30 4.55 5.06 -17.85
CA LYS A 30 6.00 5.20 -18.06
C LYS A 30 6.72 5.96 -16.92
N ARG A 31 6.09 6.07 -15.77
CA ARG A 31 6.68 6.68 -14.55
C ARG A 31 7.48 5.64 -13.78
N SER A 32 8.42 6.11 -12.95
CA SER A 32 9.20 5.26 -12.04
C SER A 32 9.18 5.86 -10.64
N GLY A 33 8.53 5.18 -9.70
CA GLY A 33 8.48 5.61 -8.30
C GLY A 33 9.87 5.78 -7.70
N TYR A 34 10.81 4.91 -8.04
CA TYR A 34 12.19 5.04 -7.56
C TYR A 34 12.91 6.29 -8.09
N LYS A 35 12.76 6.60 -9.39
CA LYS A 35 13.36 7.83 -9.94
C LYS A 35 12.75 9.08 -9.32
N GLU A 36 11.43 9.11 -9.15
CA GLU A 36 10.74 10.21 -8.48
C GLU A 36 11.20 10.36 -7.02
N TYR A 37 11.37 9.25 -6.29
CA TYR A 37 11.93 9.26 -4.94
C TYR A 37 13.35 9.85 -4.89
N LEU A 38 14.22 9.57 -5.87
CA LEU A 38 15.55 10.16 -5.95
C LEU A 38 15.51 11.68 -6.18
N GLU A 39 14.51 12.14 -6.91
CA GLU A 39 14.32 13.57 -7.23
C GLU A 39 13.70 14.34 -6.07
N GLU A 40 12.71 13.74 -5.40
CA GLU A 40 12.00 14.37 -4.28
C GLU A 40 11.29 13.33 -3.39
N HIS A 41 11.49 13.44 -2.10
CA HIS A 41 10.81 12.60 -1.11
C HIS A 41 10.62 13.33 0.23
N ILE A 42 9.76 12.82 1.11
CA ILE A 42 9.61 13.33 2.47
C ILE A 42 10.92 13.11 3.24
N PRO A 43 11.45 14.13 3.96
CA PRO A 43 12.74 14.00 4.65
C PRO A 43 12.86 12.75 5.52
N GLY A 44 13.91 11.95 5.27
CA GLY A 44 14.18 10.72 6.00
C GLY A 44 13.38 9.49 5.53
N ALA A 45 12.62 9.61 4.45
CA ALA A 45 11.93 8.48 3.86
C ALA A 45 12.89 7.44 3.29
N ILE A 46 12.46 6.18 3.30
CA ILE A 46 13.14 5.02 2.73
C ILE A 46 12.25 4.49 1.62
N PHE A 47 12.82 4.16 0.47
CA PHE A 47 12.04 3.61 -0.65
C PHE A 47 11.76 2.12 -0.49
N PHE A 48 10.49 1.73 -0.66
CA PHE A 48 10.06 0.33 -0.73
C PHE A 48 9.67 0.00 -2.17
N ASP A 49 10.51 -0.75 -2.86
CA ASP A 49 10.27 -1.21 -4.23
C ASP A 49 9.23 -2.34 -4.21
N LEU A 50 7.99 -2.03 -4.58
CA LEU A 50 6.88 -2.99 -4.53
C LEU A 50 7.10 -4.17 -5.47
N ASP A 51 7.68 -3.94 -6.66
CA ASP A 51 7.94 -5.02 -7.62
C ASP A 51 9.02 -5.98 -7.10
N LYS A 52 10.17 -5.45 -6.66
CA LYS A 52 11.29 -6.26 -6.16
C LYS A 52 11.00 -6.96 -4.83
N ASN A 53 10.12 -6.38 -4.02
CA ASN A 53 9.77 -6.88 -2.70
C ASN A 53 8.52 -7.78 -2.69
N SER A 54 8.00 -8.12 -3.85
CA SER A 54 6.93 -9.10 -4.06
C SER A 54 7.52 -10.49 -4.35
N GLU A 55 6.68 -11.54 -4.30
CA GLU A 55 7.12 -12.91 -4.62
C GLU A 55 7.55 -12.99 -6.09
N PRO A 56 8.78 -13.41 -6.38
CA PRO A 56 9.27 -13.53 -7.74
C PRO A 56 8.71 -14.79 -8.44
N ASN A 57 8.77 -14.82 -9.76
CA ASN A 57 8.47 -16.00 -10.59
C ASN A 57 7.03 -16.52 -10.45
N ILE A 58 6.08 -15.65 -10.24
CA ILE A 58 4.65 -15.94 -10.23
C ILE A 58 3.97 -15.07 -11.28
N ASP A 59 3.03 -15.65 -12.05
CA ASP A 59 2.28 -14.94 -13.11
C ASP A 59 1.40 -13.79 -12.57
N LEU A 60 1.07 -13.83 -11.27
CA LEU A 60 0.30 -12.80 -10.61
C LEU A 60 1.22 -11.74 -9.99
N PRO A 61 1.07 -10.46 -10.38
CA PRO A 61 1.93 -9.40 -9.85
C PRO A 61 1.63 -9.12 -8.37
N HIS A 62 2.67 -8.65 -7.68
CA HIS A 62 2.59 -8.16 -6.31
C HIS A 62 2.05 -9.17 -5.28
N MET A 63 2.26 -10.45 -5.52
CA MET A 63 1.97 -11.46 -4.50
C MET A 63 2.85 -11.25 -3.27
N LEU A 64 2.31 -11.56 -2.09
CA LEU A 64 3.08 -11.44 -0.84
C LEU A 64 4.31 -12.35 -0.90
N PRO A 65 5.51 -11.85 -0.55
CA PRO A 65 6.72 -12.65 -0.55
C PRO A 65 6.67 -13.73 0.55
N LYS A 66 7.60 -14.70 0.50
CA LYS A 66 7.78 -15.64 1.60
C LYS A 66 8.23 -14.93 2.87
N SER A 67 7.84 -15.45 4.03
CA SER A 67 8.22 -14.91 5.35
C SER A 67 9.71 -14.64 5.49
N SER A 68 10.55 -15.56 5.07
CA SER A 68 12.02 -15.42 5.14
C SER A 68 12.53 -14.29 4.23
N SER A 69 11.90 -14.08 3.08
CA SER A 69 12.21 -12.97 2.17
C SER A 69 11.79 -11.64 2.77
N PHE A 70 10.55 -11.53 3.27
CA PHE A 70 10.08 -10.30 3.89
C PHE A 70 10.88 -9.90 5.13
N GLN A 71 11.26 -10.88 5.96
CA GLN A 71 12.13 -10.63 7.11
C GLN A 71 13.46 -9.98 6.70
N LYS A 72 14.08 -10.48 5.62
CA LYS A 72 15.31 -9.90 5.06
C LYS A 72 15.07 -8.50 4.50
N ILE A 73 13.94 -8.30 3.77
CA ILE A 73 13.56 -7.01 3.20
C ILE A 73 13.43 -5.97 4.30
N ALA A 74 12.59 -6.21 5.31
CA ALA A 74 12.36 -5.28 6.41
C ALA A 74 13.65 -4.99 7.19
N SER A 75 14.46 -6.04 7.47
CA SER A 75 15.75 -5.89 8.15
C SER A 75 16.74 -5.03 7.34
N ASN A 76 16.80 -5.21 6.02
CA ASN A 76 17.67 -4.42 5.14
C ASN A 76 17.21 -2.95 5.04
N LEU A 77 15.91 -2.69 5.15
CA LEU A 77 15.33 -1.35 5.24
C LEU A 77 15.54 -0.70 6.62
N GLY A 78 16.24 -1.38 7.54
CA GLY A 78 16.50 -0.86 8.88
C GLY A 78 15.25 -0.76 9.74
N ILE A 79 14.25 -1.60 9.49
CA ILE A 79 12.98 -1.64 10.21
C ILE A 79 13.03 -2.78 11.22
N ASN A 80 12.63 -2.53 12.46
CA ASN A 80 12.40 -3.52 13.51
C ASN A 80 10.93 -3.51 13.96
N ASN A 81 10.51 -4.51 14.73
CA ASN A 81 9.11 -4.67 15.14
C ASN A 81 8.59 -3.57 16.09
N GLU A 82 9.50 -2.77 16.69
CA GLU A 82 9.13 -1.69 17.60
C GLU A 82 8.94 -0.33 16.88
N ASP A 83 9.37 -0.23 15.62
CA ASP A 83 9.29 1.02 14.88
C ASP A 83 7.83 1.43 14.62
N LYS A 84 7.54 2.73 14.76
CA LYS A 84 6.34 3.33 14.19
C LYS A 84 6.62 3.66 12.73
N ILE A 85 5.72 3.27 11.84
CA ILE A 85 5.91 3.39 10.39
C ILE A 85 4.75 4.18 9.78
N VAL A 86 5.10 5.16 8.95
CA VAL A 86 4.16 5.87 8.08
C VAL A 86 4.48 5.57 6.62
N PHE A 87 3.52 5.03 5.91
CA PHE A 87 3.60 4.75 4.48
C PHE A 87 3.00 5.91 3.70
N TYR A 88 3.66 6.32 2.64
CA TYR A 88 3.09 7.25 1.68
C TYR A 88 3.44 6.86 0.25
N ASP A 89 2.78 7.47 -0.70
CA ASP A 89 3.09 7.34 -2.12
C ASP A 89 2.87 8.64 -2.89
N ASN A 90 3.31 8.63 -4.15
CA ASN A 90 3.00 9.60 -5.19
C ASN A 90 2.27 8.92 -6.35
N SER A 91 1.43 7.95 -6.04
CA SER A 91 0.81 7.00 -6.98
C SER A 91 -0.67 7.24 -7.14
N ASP A 92 -1.16 7.12 -8.37
CA ASP A 92 -2.60 7.18 -8.65
C ASP A 92 -3.36 5.91 -8.25
N VAL A 93 -2.63 4.84 -7.87
CA VAL A 93 -3.19 3.56 -7.42
C VAL A 93 -3.06 3.33 -5.91
N PHE A 94 -2.63 4.32 -5.15
CA PHE A 94 -2.53 4.28 -3.68
C PHE A 94 -1.74 3.08 -3.15
N SER A 95 -0.54 2.89 -3.71
CA SER A 95 0.35 1.79 -3.39
C SER A 95 0.82 1.76 -1.92
N ALA A 96 0.78 2.89 -1.22
CA ALA A 96 1.03 2.95 0.22
C ALA A 96 0.11 2.03 1.03
N CYS A 97 -1.16 1.89 0.63
CA CYS A 97 -2.10 0.98 1.29
C CYS A 97 -1.68 -0.48 1.13
N ARG A 98 -1.10 -0.84 -0.02
CA ARG A 98 -0.56 -2.19 -0.24
C ARG A 98 0.65 -2.46 0.65
N CYS A 99 1.56 -1.51 0.81
CA CYS A 99 2.72 -1.66 1.69
C CYS A 99 2.28 -1.76 3.16
N TRP A 100 1.34 -0.91 3.59
CA TRP A 100 0.73 -1.00 4.92
C TRP A 100 0.18 -2.42 5.18
N PHE A 101 -0.61 -2.95 4.25
CA PHE A 101 -1.17 -4.30 4.35
C PHE A 101 -0.08 -5.38 4.40
N THR A 102 0.98 -5.24 3.62
CA THR A 102 2.10 -6.19 3.62
C THR A 102 2.75 -6.27 5.02
N PHE A 103 3.05 -5.14 5.64
CA PHE A 103 3.59 -5.12 7.01
C PHE A 103 2.59 -5.67 8.03
N ALA A 104 1.30 -5.35 7.91
CA ALA A 104 0.24 -5.89 8.75
C ALA A 104 0.16 -7.43 8.63
N TYR A 105 0.21 -7.96 7.41
CA TYR A 105 0.20 -9.41 7.17
C TYR A 105 1.40 -10.11 7.80
N PHE A 106 2.58 -9.51 7.76
CA PHE A 106 3.78 -10.07 8.38
C PHE A 106 3.93 -9.76 9.86
N GLY A 107 2.85 -9.31 10.50
CA GLY A 107 2.72 -9.25 11.96
C GLY A 107 3.32 -8.01 12.61
N HIS A 108 3.53 -6.93 11.87
CA HIS A 108 3.83 -5.66 12.50
C HIS A 108 2.61 -5.14 13.26
N ASP A 109 2.81 -4.61 14.47
CA ASP A 109 1.72 -4.10 15.31
C ASP A 109 0.93 -3.01 14.56
N LEU A 110 -0.37 -3.26 14.32
CA LEU A 110 -1.27 -2.32 13.63
C LEU A 110 -1.33 -0.94 14.30
N LYS A 111 -1.11 -0.87 15.60
CA LYS A 111 -1.05 0.40 16.34
C LYS A 111 0.19 1.24 15.99
N LYS A 112 1.17 0.63 15.35
CA LYS A 112 2.42 1.27 14.90
C LYS A 112 2.44 1.57 13.41
N LEU A 113 1.43 1.15 12.65
CA LEU A 113 1.34 1.37 11.20
C LEU A 113 0.32 2.45 10.87
N ALA A 114 0.67 3.37 9.97
CA ALA A 114 -0.27 4.34 9.41
C ALA A 114 0.05 4.67 7.95
N VAL A 115 -0.97 5.14 7.23
CA VAL A 115 -0.84 5.72 5.90
C VAL A 115 -0.95 7.24 5.99
N LEU A 116 -0.11 7.97 5.26
CA LEU A 116 -0.17 9.42 5.16
C LEU A 116 -1.38 9.84 4.32
N ASN A 117 -2.34 10.51 4.95
CA ASN A 117 -3.56 10.95 4.28
C ASN A 117 -3.28 12.05 3.26
N GLY A 118 -3.39 11.71 1.98
CA GLY A 118 -3.10 12.60 0.85
C GLY A 118 -1.70 12.43 0.25
N GLY A 119 -0.86 11.54 0.81
CA GLY A 119 0.44 11.16 0.26
C GLY A 119 1.40 12.34 0.00
N LEU A 120 2.33 12.16 -0.95
CA LEU A 120 3.28 13.19 -1.34
C LEU A 120 2.58 14.39 -2.00
N LYS A 121 1.49 14.14 -2.73
CA LYS A 121 0.71 15.20 -3.40
C LYS A 121 0.26 16.28 -2.40
N LYS A 122 -0.41 15.87 -1.32
CA LYS A 122 -0.88 16.80 -0.29
C LYS A 122 0.27 17.44 0.47
N TRP A 123 1.32 16.68 0.75
CA TRP A 123 2.53 17.20 1.38
C TRP A 123 3.12 18.41 0.62
N LYS A 124 3.22 18.27 -0.71
CA LYS A 124 3.69 19.35 -1.61
C LYS A 124 2.72 20.50 -1.72
N LEU A 125 1.40 20.23 -1.81
CA LEU A 125 0.36 21.28 -1.84
C LEU A 125 0.40 22.17 -0.59
N GLU A 126 0.84 21.64 0.54
CA GLU A 126 1.02 22.40 1.79
C GLU A 126 2.43 23.00 1.94
N SER A 127 3.21 23.02 0.87
CA SER A 127 4.57 23.59 0.84
C SER A 127 5.50 23.06 1.94
N LYS A 128 5.30 21.80 2.34
CA LYS A 128 6.16 21.15 3.33
C LYS A 128 7.50 20.78 2.71
N ILE A 129 8.55 20.71 3.56
CA ILE A 129 9.92 20.42 3.12
C ILE A 129 10.01 19.07 2.43
N ILE A 130 10.68 19.05 1.28
CA ILE A 130 11.07 17.84 0.55
C ILE A 130 12.59 17.67 0.58
N SER A 131 13.07 16.48 0.33
CA SER A 131 14.48 16.12 0.36
C SER A 131 14.86 15.33 -0.90
N LYS A 132 16.14 15.40 -1.27
CA LYS A 132 16.81 14.49 -2.22
C LYS A 132 17.89 13.66 -1.51
N THR A 133 18.05 13.87 -0.21
CA THR A 133 19.14 13.26 0.57
C THR A 133 18.79 11.85 0.98
N ILE A 134 19.49 10.88 0.43
CA ILE A 134 19.40 9.49 0.80
C ILE A 134 20.37 9.21 1.95
N LYS A 135 19.85 8.81 3.09
CA LYS A 135 20.68 8.44 4.24
C LYS A 135 21.09 6.96 4.16
N PRO A 136 22.32 6.62 4.56
CA PRO A 136 22.71 5.22 4.71
C PRO A 136 21.77 4.50 5.67
N ILE A 137 21.35 3.29 5.28
CA ILE A 137 20.45 2.47 6.09
C ILE A 137 21.30 1.53 6.93
N LYS A 138 21.17 1.64 8.25
CA LYS A 138 21.71 0.62 9.18
C LYS A 138 20.71 -0.53 9.27
N LYS A 139 21.14 -1.74 8.87
CA LYS A 139 20.30 -2.94 8.99
C LYS A 139 19.84 -3.16 10.42
N SER A 140 18.64 -3.68 10.55
CA SER A 140 18.02 -4.03 11.83
C SER A 140 17.71 -5.54 11.88
N LYS A 141 17.04 -5.96 12.94
CA LYS A 141 16.46 -7.30 13.08
C LYS A 141 14.94 -7.16 13.06
N TYR A 142 14.31 -7.75 12.04
CA TYR A 142 12.85 -7.87 11.94
C TYR A 142 12.45 -9.33 12.13
N ILE A 143 11.39 -9.59 12.87
CA ILE A 143 10.83 -10.93 13.11
C ILE A 143 9.43 -10.98 12.50
N VAL A 144 9.22 -11.93 11.60
CA VAL A 144 7.92 -12.15 10.93
C VAL A 144 7.01 -13.03 11.78
N ASN A 145 5.73 -12.64 11.85
CA ASN A 145 4.65 -13.43 12.40
C ASN A 145 3.44 -13.32 11.46
N GLU A 146 3.29 -14.24 10.52
CA GLU A 146 2.24 -14.20 9.49
C GLU A 146 0.82 -14.20 10.06
N GLN A 147 0.03 -13.23 9.66
CA GLN A 147 -1.38 -13.09 9.99
C GLN A 147 -2.24 -13.72 8.86
N LYS A 148 -2.19 -15.04 8.72
CA LYS A 148 -2.82 -15.79 7.61
C LYS A 148 -4.31 -15.53 7.47
N HIS A 149 -5.00 -15.18 8.55
CA HIS A 149 -6.43 -14.85 8.55
C HIS A 149 -6.78 -13.60 7.73
N LEU A 150 -5.79 -12.71 7.46
CA LEU A 150 -5.96 -11.50 6.65
C LEU A 150 -6.04 -11.79 5.15
N VAL A 151 -5.70 -13.00 4.71
CA VAL A 151 -5.71 -13.40 3.30
C VAL A 151 -6.72 -14.51 3.08
N LYS A 152 -7.51 -14.37 2.02
CA LYS A 152 -8.43 -15.41 1.53
C LYS A 152 -7.92 -15.94 0.20
N ASN A 153 -7.85 -17.26 0.07
CA ASN A 153 -7.49 -17.92 -1.16
C ASN A 153 -8.72 -18.20 -2.03
N MET A 154 -8.51 -18.72 -3.22
CA MET A 154 -9.60 -19.04 -4.17
C MET A 154 -10.64 -20.01 -3.57
N LYS A 155 -10.20 -21.02 -2.79
CA LYS A 155 -11.11 -21.98 -2.14
C LYS A 155 -12.01 -21.28 -1.11
N ASP A 156 -11.42 -20.39 -0.28
CA ASP A 156 -12.19 -19.62 0.71
C ASP A 156 -13.27 -18.76 0.02
N ILE A 157 -12.95 -18.16 -1.13
CA ILE A 157 -13.89 -17.33 -1.90
C ILE A 157 -15.00 -18.20 -2.52
N LEU A 158 -14.64 -19.35 -3.13
CA LEU A 158 -15.62 -20.26 -3.71
C LEU A 158 -16.62 -20.79 -2.65
N GLU A 159 -16.12 -21.17 -1.49
CA GLU A 159 -16.97 -21.59 -0.37
C GLU A 159 -17.86 -20.44 0.12
N ASN A 160 -17.35 -19.20 0.10
CA ASN A 160 -18.10 -18.04 0.55
C ASN A 160 -19.26 -17.65 -0.38
N ILE A 161 -19.23 -18.00 -1.66
CA ILE A 161 -20.35 -17.78 -2.58
C ILE A 161 -21.62 -18.44 -2.03
N SER A 162 -21.49 -19.66 -1.48
CA SER A 162 -22.62 -20.41 -0.94
C SER A 162 -22.93 -20.06 0.53
N ASN A 163 -21.90 -19.98 1.40
CA ASN A 163 -22.10 -19.87 2.84
C ASN A 163 -22.14 -18.43 3.39
N ARG A 164 -21.71 -17.44 2.60
CA ARG A 164 -21.76 -15.99 2.89
C ARG A 164 -21.21 -15.59 4.27
N LYS A 165 -20.13 -16.22 4.71
CA LYS A 165 -19.52 -15.95 6.02
C LYS A 165 -18.89 -14.57 6.12
N PHE A 166 -18.55 -13.95 4.99
CA PHE A 166 -17.98 -12.60 4.93
C PHE A 166 -18.39 -11.87 3.65
N GLU A 167 -18.41 -10.54 3.71
CA GLU A 167 -18.70 -9.69 2.55
C GLU A 167 -17.46 -9.61 1.64
N VAL A 168 -17.69 -9.75 0.33
CA VAL A 168 -16.67 -9.51 -0.69
C VAL A 168 -16.90 -8.14 -1.31
N ILE A 169 -15.90 -7.26 -1.22
CA ILE A 169 -15.95 -5.92 -1.81
C ILE A 169 -14.94 -5.86 -2.95
N ASP A 170 -15.42 -5.57 -4.15
CA ASP A 170 -14.59 -5.34 -5.33
C ASP A 170 -14.25 -3.85 -5.43
N ALA A 171 -12.96 -3.53 -5.33
CA ALA A 171 -12.46 -2.16 -5.36
C ALA A 171 -12.15 -1.63 -6.77
N ARG A 172 -12.41 -2.41 -7.83
CA ARG A 172 -12.21 -1.99 -9.24
C ARG A 172 -13.26 -0.96 -9.65
N SER A 173 -13.05 -0.33 -10.84
CA SER A 173 -14.06 0.55 -11.46
C SER A 173 -15.39 -0.18 -11.66
N LYS A 174 -16.48 0.59 -11.65
CA LYS A 174 -17.83 0.05 -11.86
C LYS A 174 -17.94 -0.68 -13.22
N GLY A 175 -17.38 -0.10 -14.28
CA GLY A 175 -17.42 -0.72 -15.61
C GLY A 175 -16.70 -2.08 -15.67
N ARG A 176 -15.57 -2.25 -14.96
CA ARG A 176 -14.88 -3.54 -14.84
C ARG A 176 -15.69 -4.54 -14.01
N PHE A 177 -16.30 -4.09 -12.92
CA PHE A 177 -17.18 -4.91 -12.09
C PHE A 177 -18.39 -5.41 -12.88
N GLU A 178 -19.03 -4.57 -13.64
CA GLU A 178 -20.21 -4.89 -14.48
C GLU A 178 -19.84 -5.67 -15.77
N GLY A 179 -18.56 -5.84 -16.07
CA GLY A 179 -18.11 -6.50 -17.30
C GLY A 179 -18.23 -5.67 -18.56
N LEU A 180 -18.46 -4.37 -18.43
CA LEU A 180 -18.60 -3.41 -19.53
C LEU A 180 -17.25 -2.86 -20.02
N GLU A 181 -16.22 -2.94 -19.18
CA GLU A 181 -14.86 -2.55 -19.52
C GLU A 181 -13.95 -3.78 -19.56
N PRO A 182 -12.96 -3.83 -20.49
CA PRO A 182 -12.00 -4.91 -20.52
C PRO A 182 -11.08 -4.89 -19.32
N GLU A 183 -10.62 -6.07 -18.92
CA GLU A 183 -9.54 -6.16 -17.93
C GLU A 183 -8.20 -5.70 -18.54
N PRO A 184 -7.32 -5.04 -17.75
CA PRO A 184 -5.99 -4.63 -18.25
C PRO A 184 -5.09 -5.80 -18.65
N ARG A 185 -5.42 -7.02 -18.24
CA ARG A 185 -4.71 -8.26 -18.58
C ARG A 185 -5.61 -9.12 -19.47
N SER A 186 -5.10 -9.52 -20.61
CA SER A 186 -5.84 -10.27 -21.64
C SER A 186 -6.34 -11.66 -21.21
N ASN A 187 -5.72 -12.24 -20.17
CA ASN A 187 -6.09 -13.58 -19.67
C ASN A 187 -7.15 -13.55 -18.56
N LEU A 188 -7.66 -12.37 -18.18
CA LEU A 188 -8.70 -12.23 -17.18
C LEU A 188 -10.07 -12.02 -17.84
N LYS A 189 -11.08 -12.67 -17.28
CA LYS A 189 -12.48 -12.46 -17.67
C LYS A 189 -13.03 -11.19 -17.01
N SER A 190 -13.82 -10.43 -17.74
CA SER A 190 -14.58 -9.29 -17.23
C SER A 190 -15.73 -9.76 -16.31
N GLY A 191 -16.25 -8.87 -15.49
CA GLY A 191 -17.31 -9.15 -14.53
C GLY A 191 -16.78 -9.31 -13.11
N HIS A 192 -17.58 -9.89 -12.22
CA HIS A 192 -17.29 -9.94 -10.79
C HIS A 192 -17.61 -11.32 -10.16
N ILE A 193 -17.13 -11.51 -8.94
CA ILE A 193 -17.44 -12.69 -8.13
C ILE A 193 -18.89 -12.60 -7.66
N GLU A 194 -19.63 -13.66 -7.82
CA GLU A 194 -21.03 -13.72 -7.39
C GLU A 194 -21.20 -13.29 -5.92
N ASN A 195 -22.27 -12.53 -5.65
CA ASN A 195 -22.57 -11.90 -4.34
C ASN A 195 -21.54 -10.86 -3.85
N SER A 196 -20.56 -10.45 -4.65
CA SER A 196 -19.69 -9.33 -4.29
C SER A 196 -20.39 -7.98 -4.46
N LYS A 197 -19.95 -6.99 -3.69
CA LYS A 197 -20.39 -5.60 -3.78
C LYS A 197 -19.29 -4.76 -4.41
N ASN A 198 -19.64 -3.74 -5.19
CA ASN A 198 -18.65 -2.84 -5.76
C ASN A 198 -18.52 -1.57 -4.92
N LEU A 199 -17.28 -1.25 -4.55
CA LEU A 199 -16.88 0.03 -3.98
C LEU A 199 -15.56 0.45 -4.61
N PRO A 200 -15.57 1.15 -5.74
CA PRO A 200 -14.36 1.61 -6.39
C PRO A 200 -13.47 2.39 -5.44
N PHE A 201 -12.20 2.02 -5.33
CA PHE A 201 -11.27 2.69 -4.41
C PHE A 201 -11.17 4.20 -4.68
N ALA A 202 -11.29 4.62 -5.95
CA ALA A 202 -11.27 6.02 -6.33
C ALA A 202 -12.43 6.83 -5.73
N GLU A 203 -13.57 6.20 -5.42
CA GLU A 203 -14.71 6.84 -4.77
C GLU A 203 -14.48 7.11 -3.28
N CYS A 204 -13.51 6.44 -2.68
CA CYS A 204 -13.11 6.67 -1.30
C CYS A 204 -12.26 7.93 -1.11
N LEU A 205 -11.88 8.61 -2.19
CA LEU A 205 -10.87 9.65 -2.21
C LEU A 205 -11.38 10.99 -2.68
N ASN A 206 -10.78 12.06 -2.18
CA ASN A 206 -10.95 13.41 -2.66
C ASN A 206 -9.99 13.64 -3.84
N LYS A 207 -10.52 13.90 -5.02
CA LYS A 207 -9.75 14.06 -6.26
C LYS A 207 -8.75 15.22 -6.22
N THR A 208 -9.05 16.28 -5.46
CA THR A 208 -8.21 17.48 -5.41
C THR A 208 -6.89 17.26 -4.69
N ASN A 209 -6.91 16.58 -3.55
CA ASN A 209 -5.76 16.45 -2.66
C ASN A 209 -5.38 15.01 -2.27
N GLY A 210 -6.08 14.01 -2.83
CA GLY A 210 -5.79 12.59 -2.59
C GLY A 210 -6.11 12.08 -1.18
N THR A 211 -6.79 12.87 -0.34
CA THR A 211 -7.16 12.40 1.01
C THR A 211 -8.35 11.45 0.96
N PHE A 212 -8.40 10.54 1.93
CA PHE A 212 -9.61 9.75 2.12
C PHE A 212 -10.79 10.66 2.49
N LYS A 213 -11.96 10.36 1.95
CA LYS A 213 -13.21 11.02 2.34
C LYS A 213 -13.52 10.73 3.81
N SER A 214 -14.11 11.69 4.50
CA SER A 214 -14.64 11.45 5.84
C SER A 214 -15.76 10.43 5.78
N LYS A 215 -15.87 9.59 6.82
CA LYS A 215 -17.04 8.74 7.02
C LYS A 215 -18.28 9.68 7.11
N LYS A 216 -19.21 9.58 6.16
CA LYS A 216 -20.53 10.20 6.37
C LYS A 216 -21.21 9.36 7.46
N ILE A 217 -21.47 9.99 8.58
CA ILE A 217 -22.30 9.44 9.66
C ILE A 217 -23.76 9.59 9.22
#